data_51b91f5ddd6878dc7820871f13d39f9d
#
_entry.id   51b91f5ddd6878dc7820871f13d39f9d
#
_cell.length_a   1.000
_cell.length_b   1.000
_cell.length_c   1.000
_cell.angle_alpha   90.00
_cell.angle_beta   90.00
_cell.angle_gamma   90.00
#
_symmetry.space_group_name_H-M   'P 1'
#
loop_
_entity.id
_entity.type
_entity.pdbx_description
1 polymer ?
#
loop_
_entity_poly.entity_id
_entity_poly.type
_entity_poly.pdbx_seq_one_letter_code
_entity_poly.pdbx_strand_id
1 'polypeptide(L)'
;MSNHEHKITHLSELDRRKFLQVSAAFSSLTLLNALGMATANAASSVKLAGFSVFSKSVKVTKSGNYYLVESNGIPDHKMMVGIKSWQQQIPTVQNYAGTNSWSIPIKPVIATSPMSAKDHFLRGAIALAVNGVPIFNALNNRGDDALLAGELDDWGGHCGRADDYHYHIAPLHLQSIVGKKDPIAYALDGFPIYGETEIDGKAVTGLDSLNGHFDSKKNYHYHGTKTYPYINGGFKGVVKEIEGQVDPQALTKAFRPAGEPLRGAIITNLTRTGSNDFDLIYSLNGSNYHVKYSATLSNVDIQFIDPVGAIRTESYARR
;
A
#
# COMPACT_ATOMS: atom_id res chain seq x y z
N MET A 1 -24.38 -1.28 -67.42
CA MET A 1 -24.48 -2.68 -67.86
C MET A 1 -23.80 -3.52 -66.80
N SER A 2 -24.49 -4.27 -66.19
CA SER A 2 -24.63 -5.54 -65.50
C SER A 2 -24.71 -5.39 -63.95
N ASN A 3 -25.96 -5.51 -63.50
CA ASN A 3 -26.40 -5.77 -62.15
C ASN A 3 -25.90 -7.13 -61.64
N HIS A 4 -25.43 -7.22 -60.44
CA HIS A 4 -25.50 -8.44 -59.65
C HIS A 4 -26.07 -8.13 -58.27
N GLU A 5 -27.35 -8.45 -58.14
CA GLU A 5 -28.08 -8.60 -56.89
C GLU A 5 -27.52 -9.79 -56.11
N HIS A 6 -27.16 -9.59 -54.83
CA HIS A 6 -26.98 -10.68 -53.88
C HIS A 6 -28.22 -10.81 -53.00
N LYS A 7 -28.93 -11.89 -53.21
CA LYS A 7 -30.05 -12.40 -52.41
C LYS A 7 -29.62 -12.63 -50.98
N ILE A 8 -30.34 -11.98 -50.09
CA ILE A 8 -30.34 -12.31 -48.65
C ILE A 8 -31.40 -13.42 -48.48
N THR A 9 -30.93 -14.60 -48.11
CA THR A 9 -31.80 -15.72 -47.72
C THR A 9 -32.15 -15.60 -46.22
N HIS A 10 -33.43 -15.44 -45.96
CA HIS A 10 -34.08 -15.61 -44.66
C HIS A 10 -33.82 -17.02 -44.13
N LEU A 11 -33.23 -17.14 -42.92
CA LEU A 11 -33.31 -18.33 -42.10
C LEU A 11 -34.43 -18.13 -41.07
N SER A 12 -35.42 -18.94 -41.25
CA SER A 12 -36.67 -19.04 -40.54
C SER A 12 -36.51 -19.40 -39.06
N GLU A 13 -37.45 -18.91 -38.29
CA GLU A 13 -37.72 -19.20 -36.88
C GLU A 13 -37.62 -20.69 -36.55
N LEU A 14 -36.70 -21.05 -35.66
CA LEU A 14 -36.65 -22.34 -35.02
C LEU A 14 -37.44 -22.28 -33.70
N ASP A 15 -38.50 -23.03 -33.77
CA ASP A 15 -39.59 -23.32 -32.86
C ASP A 15 -39.16 -23.48 -31.38
N ARG A 16 -39.57 -22.52 -30.53
CA ARG A 16 -39.43 -22.53 -29.08
C ARG A 16 -40.29 -23.55 -28.36
N ARG A 17 -41.01 -24.43 -29.08
CA ARG A 17 -41.97 -25.40 -28.50
C ARG A 17 -41.42 -26.83 -28.34
N LYS A 18 -40.17 -27.12 -28.75
CA LYS A 18 -39.57 -28.47 -28.59
C LYS A 18 -38.63 -28.66 -27.41
N PHE A 19 -38.49 -27.67 -26.54
CA PHE A 19 -37.61 -27.77 -25.36
C PHE A 19 -38.35 -28.16 -24.08
N LEU A 20 -39.63 -28.42 -24.09
CA LEU A 20 -40.46 -28.68 -22.90
C LEU A 20 -41.14 -30.08 -22.85
N GLN A 21 -40.60 -31.08 -23.56
CA GLN A 21 -41.17 -32.44 -23.49
C GLN A 21 -40.11 -33.55 -23.37
N VAL A 22 -39.08 -33.38 -22.53
CA VAL A 22 -38.29 -34.51 -22.03
C VAL A 22 -38.05 -34.27 -20.54
N SER A 23 -39.08 -34.41 -19.76
CA SER A 23 -38.97 -34.44 -18.30
C SER A 23 -40.05 -35.36 -17.76
N ALA A 24 -39.85 -36.65 -17.85
CA ALA A 24 -40.43 -37.64 -16.94
C ALA A 24 -39.90 -39.03 -17.29
N ALA A 25 -39.00 -39.53 -16.52
CA ALA A 25 -38.71 -40.91 -16.15
C ALA A 25 -37.20 -41.16 -16.08
N PHE A 26 -36.62 -40.88 -14.93
CA PHE A 26 -35.60 -41.78 -14.37
C PHE A 26 -35.65 -41.73 -12.85
N SER A 27 -35.89 -42.88 -12.35
CA SER A 27 -35.98 -43.29 -10.95
C SER A 27 -34.73 -42.94 -10.14
N SER A 28 -34.97 -42.49 -8.91
CA SER A 28 -34.17 -42.63 -7.70
C SER A 28 -32.87 -43.47 -7.83
N LEU A 29 -31.75 -42.79 -7.96
CA LEU A 29 -30.46 -43.28 -7.49
C LEU A 29 -29.89 -42.16 -6.62
N THR A 30 -29.89 -42.40 -5.31
CA THR A 30 -29.23 -41.57 -4.32
C THR A 30 -27.73 -41.58 -4.59
N LEU A 31 -27.24 -40.62 -5.36
CA LEU A 31 -25.83 -40.21 -5.32
C LEU A 31 -25.73 -39.11 -4.26
N LEU A 32 -25.23 -39.48 -3.08
CA LEU A 32 -24.59 -38.54 -2.18
C LEU A 32 -23.39 -37.90 -2.93
N ASN A 33 -23.64 -36.85 -3.70
CA ASN A 33 -22.60 -35.92 -4.03
C ASN A 33 -22.25 -35.20 -2.73
N ALA A 34 -21.20 -35.69 -2.06
CA ALA A 34 -20.44 -34.88 -1.14
C ALA A 34 -20.01 -33.62 -1.92
N LEU A 35 -20.79 -32.54 -1.82
CA LEU A 35 -20.28 -31.21 -2.05
C LEU A 35 -19.10 -31.08 -1.08
N GLY A 36 -17.89 -31.28 -1.61
CA GLY A 36 -16.70 -30.84 -0.97
C GLY A 36 -16.83 -29.32 -0.81
N MET A 37 -17.43 -28.90 0.29
CA MET A 37 -17.18 -27.57 0.83
C MET A 37 -15.66 -27.54 1.01
N ALA A 38 -14.95 -26.93 0.05
CA ALA A 38 -13.61 -26.46 0.32
C ALA A 38 -13.76 -25.56 1.54
N THR A 39 -13.53 -26.12 2.72
CA THR A 39 -13.31 -25.34 3.92
C THR A 39 -12.17 -24.41 3.54
N ALA A 40 -12.49 -23.14 3.31
CA ALA A 40 -11.47 -22.12 3.26
C ALA A 40 -10.73 -22.26 4.59
N ASN A 41 -9.59 -22.94 4.57
CA ASN A 41 -8.71 -23.01 5.71
C ASN A 41 -8.40 -21.55 6.06
N ALA A 42 -8.99 -21.07 7.13
CA ALA A 42 -8.62 -19.77 7.68
C ALA A 42 -7.12 -19.83 7.91
N ALA A 43 -6.38 -19.10 7.08
CA ALA A 43 -4.93 -19.08 7.14
C ALA A 43 -4.54 -18.68 8.57
N SER A 44 -3.89 -19.59 9.30
CA SER A 44 -3.49 -19.36 10.68
C SER A 44 -2.56 -18.14 10.73
N SER A 45 -2.77 -17.27 11.71
CA SER A 45 -1.89 -16.13 11.94
C SER A 45 -0.46 -16.63 12.19
N VAL A 46 0.51 -15.99 11.57
CA VAL A 46 1.93 -16.36 11.67
C VAL A 46 2.70 -15.22 12.30
N LYS A 47 3.62 -15.56 13.18
CA LYS A 47 4.55 -14.57 13.72
C LYS A 47 5.64 -14.28 12.70
N LEU A 48 5.74 -13.01 12.27
CA LEU A 48 6.84 -12.44 11.52
C LEU A 48 7.47 -11.35 12.39
N ALA A 49 8.80 -11.35 12.53
CA ALA A 49 9.51 -10.46 13.43
C ALA A 49 9.14 -8.99 13.15
N GLY A 50 9.04 -8.18 14.18
CA GLY A 50 8.61 -6.77 14.12
C GLY A 50 7.09 -6.57 14.03
N PHE A 51 6.34 -7.37 13.27
CA PHE A 51 4.89 -7.18 13.10
C PHE A 51 4.06 -7.51 14.34
N SER A 52 4.55 -8.39 15.21
CA SER A 52 3.78 -8.86 16.36
C SER A 52 3.36 -7.75 17.33
N VAL A 53 4.15 -6.68 17.42
CA VAL A 53 3.86 -5.52 18.25
C VAL A 53 2.62 -4.77 17.73
N PHE A 54 2.37 -4.84 16.43
CA PHE A 54 1.25 -4.16 15.75
C PHE A 54 0.07 -5.10 15.45
N SER A 55 -0.06 -6.21 16.16
CA SER A 55 -1.10 -7.23 15.91
C SER A 55 -2.55 -6.75 16.05
N LYS A 56 -2.79 -5.56 16.60
CA LYS A 56 -4.12 -4.92 16.64
C LYS A 56 -4.52 -4.29 15.30
N SER A 57 -3.55 -3.86 14.50
CA SER A 57 -3.75 -3.14 13.22
C SER A 57 -3.17 -3.87 12.02
N VAL A 58 -2.30 -4.87 12.26
CA VAL A 58 -1.63 -5.64 11.22
C VAL A 58 -1.85 -7.13 11.45
N LYS A 59 -2.24 -7.85 10.41
CA LYS A 59 -2.40 -9.31 10.44
C LYS A 59 -1.45 -9.95 9.44
N VAL A 60 -0.71 -10.98 9.87
CA VAL A 60 0.20 -11.73 9.02
C VAL A 60 -0.29 -13.17 8.88
N THR A 61 -0.37 -13.63 7.64
CA THR A 61 -0.72 -15.02 7.29
C THR A 61 0.30 -15.57 6.29
N LYS A 62 0.19 -16.85 5.92
CA LYS A 62 1.00 -17.45 4.86
C LYS A 62 0.12 -17.96 3.73
N SER A 63 0.56 -17.74 2.50
CA SER A 63 -0.04 -18.34 1.32
C SER A 63 1.06 -18.63 0.29
N GLY A 64 1.20 -19.88 -0.10
CA GLY A 64 2.25 -20.30 -1.01
C GLY A 64 3.64 -19.88 -0.51
N ASN A 65 4.35 -19.14 -1.33
CA ASN A 65 5.71 -18.66 -1.06
C ASN A 65 5.78 -17.29 -0.37
N TYR A 66 4.63 -16.74 0.08
CA TYR A 66 4.55 -15.39 0.64
C TYR A 66 4.00 -15.37 2.06
N TYR A 67 4.53 -14.45 2.86
CA TYR A 67 3.77 -13.86 3.94
C TYR A 67 2.79 -12.86 3.31
N LEU A 68 1.51 -12.97 3.67
CA LEU A 68 0.49 -11.99 3.33
C LEU A 68 0.27 -11.10 4.54
N VAL A 69 0.46 -9.80 4.36
CA VAL A 69 0.29 -8.82 5.43
C VAL A 69 -0.90 -7.94 5.11
N GLU A 70 -1.87 -7.93 6.01
CA GLU A 70 -3.07 -7.09 5.94
C GLU A 70 -2.93 -5.90 6.89
N SER A 71 -3.31 -4.72 6.43
CA SER A 71 -3.35 -3.48 7.23
C SER A 71 -4.33 -2.47 6.62
N ASN A 72 -4.56 -1.36 7.31
CA ASN A 72 -5.32 -0.23 6.78
C ASN A 72 -4.44 0.95 6.33
N GLY A 73 -3.12 0.83 6.42
CA GLY A 73 -2.16 1.86 6.00
C GLY A 73 -2.15 3.13 6.86
N ILE A 74 -2.82 3.15 8.02
CA ILE A 74 -2.86 4.30 8.91
C ILE A 74 -1.99 4.03 10.15
N PRO A 75 -0.91 4.80 10.37
CA PRO A 75 -0.08 4.67 11.55
C PRO A 75 -0.72 5.28 12.80
N ASP A 76 -0.16 4.96 13.98
CA ASP A 76 -0.60 5.52 15.26
C ASP A 76 0.02 6.92 15.57
N HIS A 77 1.05 7.32 14.82
CA HIS A 77 1.64 8.67 14.95
C HIS A 77 0.85 9.72 14.16
N LYS A 78 1.14 11.00 14.43
CA LYS A 78 0.61 12.11 13.63
C LYS A 78 1.11 12.01 12.19
N MET A 79 0.26 12.36 11.25
CA MET A 79 0.54 12.35 9.81
C MET A 79 0.47 13.76 9.23
N MET A 80 1.14 13.99 8.11
CA MET A 80 1.01 15.18 7.26
C MET A 80 1.52 16.50 7.86
N VAL A 81 1.85 16.56 9.14
CA VAL A 81 2.25 17.82 9.80
C VAL A 81 3.60 18.29 9.25
N GLY A 82 3.71 19.57 8.93
CA GLY A 82 4.92 20.19 8.39
C GLY A 82 5.00 20.24 6.86
N ILE A 83 4.13 19.53 6.14
CA ILE A 83 4.11 19.53 4.66
C ILE A 83 3.76 20.91 4.12
N LYS A 84 4.57 21.37 3.14
CA LYS A 84 4.45 22.67 2.47
C LYS A 84 4.06 22.56 0.99
N SER A 85 4.35 21.43 0.37
CA SER A 85 4.02 21.14 -1.03
C SER A 85 2.76 20.26 -1.10
N TRP A 86 1.63 20.78 -0.62
CA TRP A 86 0.40 20.02 -0.45
C TRP A 86 -0.54 20.13 -1.65
N GLN A 87 -0.98 18.99 -2.18
CA GLN A 87 -1.96 18.89 -3.26
C GLN A 87 -3.35 18.48 -2.72
N GLN A 88 -3.64 18.85 -1.49
CA GLN A 88 -4.91 18.61 -0.79
C GLN A 88 -5.25 17.12 -0.58
N GLN A 89 -4.25 16.23 -0.56
CA GLN A 89 -4.44 14.84 -0.14
C GLN A 89 -4.68 14.78 1.37
N ILE A 90 -5.47 13.78 1.80
CA ILE A 90 -5.78 13.50 3.19
C ILE A 90 -5.54 12.03 3.48
N PRO A 91 -4.96 11.64 4.64
CA PRO A 91 -4.79 10.22 4.95
C PRO A 91 -6.12 9.52 5.15
N THR A 92 -6.36 8.48 4.36
CA THR A 92 -7.58 7.65 4.46
C THR A 92 -7.23 6.18 4.63
N VAL A 93 -8.07 5.44 5.36
CA VAL A 93 -7.92 3.99 5.51
C VAL A 93 -7.86 3.32 4.13
N GLN A 94 -6.94 2.38 3.95
CA GLN A 94 -6.80 1.61 2.73
C GLN A 94 -7.24 0.17 2.95
N ASN A 95 -7.66 -0.51 1.89
CA ASN A 95 -8.06 -1.91 1.96
C ASN A 95 -6.89 -2.83 1.53
N TYR A 96 -5.84 -2.88 2.34
CA TYR A 96 -4.75 -3.82 2.14
C TYR A 96 -5.10 -5.16 2.80
N ALA A 97 -6.12 -5.85 2.27
CA ALA A 97 -6.62 -7.10 2.84
C ALA A 97 -7.11 -8.08 1.77
N GLY A 98 -7.20 -9.35 2.13
CA GLY A 98 -7.64 -10.41 1.24
C GLY A 98 -6.73 -10.55 0.02
N THR A 99 -7.28 -10.46 -1.18
CA THR A 99 -6.52 -10.54 -2.44
C THR A 99 -5.66 -9.31 -2.70
N ASN A 100 -5.85 -8.23 -1.93
CA ASN A 100 -5.07 -6.99 -1.99
C ASN A 100 -4.09 -6.85 -0.81
N SER A 101 -3.68 -7.94 -0.17
CA SER A 101 -2.67 -7.94 0.88
C SER A 101 -1.26 -7.69 0.33
N TRP A 102 -0.38 -7.17 1.16
CA TRP A 102 1.04 -7.08 0.85
C TRP A 102 1.67 -8.47 0.78
N SER A 103 2.49 -8.73 -0.23
CA SER A 103 3.14 -10.01 -0.47
C SER A 103 4.64 -9.90 -0.20
N ILE A 104 5.12 -10.55 0.87
CA ILE A 104 6.54 -10.57 1.25
C ILE A 104 7.07 -11.99 1.03
N PRO A 105 8.08 -12.22 0.18
CA PRO A 105 8.65 -13.55 -0.02
C PRO A 105 9.15 -14.18 1.28
N ILE A 106 8.76 -15.45 1.53
CA ILE A 106 9.19 -16.22 2.72
C ILE A 106 10.67 -16.58 2.62
N LYS A 107 11.15 -16.85 1.41
CA LYS A 107 12.52 -17.23 1.11
C LYS A 107 13.07 -16.28 0.05
N PRO A 108 13.67 -15.16 0.46
CA PRO A 108 14.30 -14.26 -0.48
C PRO A 108 15.43 -14.95 -1.25
N VAL A 109 15.58 -14.63 -2.52
CA VAL A 109 16.61 -15.19 -3.40
C VAL A 109 17.47 -14.03 -3.91
N ILE A 110 18.78 -14.12 -3.73
CA ILE A 110 19.70 -13.11 -4.25
C ILE A 110 19.63 -13.06 -5.78
N ALA A 111 19.45 -11.88 -6.33
CA ALA A 111 19.42 -11.66 -7.77
C ALA A 111 20.83 -11.69 -8.35
N THR A 112 20.98 -12.26 -9.55
CA THR A 112 22.25 -12.18 -10.31
C THR A 112 22.56 -10.74 -10.74
N SER A 113 21.50 -9.94 -10.97
CA SER A 113 21.59 -8.52 -11.32
C SER A 113 20.65 -7.73 -10.40
N PRO A 114 21.12 -7.26 -9.23
CA PRO A 114 20.34 -6.42 -8.34
C PRO A 114 19.86 -5.14 -9.03
N MET A 115 18.66 -4.68 -8.71
CA MET A 115 18.02 -3.51 -9.33
C MET A 115 18.09 -2.30 -8.40
N SER A 116 18.57 -1.16 -8.92
CA SER A 116 18.63 0.09 -8.17
C SER A 116 17.28 0.82 -8.19
N ALA A 117 16.82 1.32 -7.05
CA ALA A 117 15.64 2.17 -6.98
C ALA A 117 15.85 3.57 -7.58
N LYS A 118 17.10 3.94 -7.92
CA LYS A 118 17.39 5.20 -8.60
C LYS A 118 16.79 5.27 -10.01
N ASP A 119 16.74 4.13 -10.69
CA ASP A 119 16.30 4.04 -12.08
C ASP A 119 15.01 3.22 -12.25
N HIS A 120 14.53 2.63 -11.15
CA HIS A 120 13.39 1.70 -11.12
C HIS A 120 12.44 2.02 -9.97
N PHE A 121 11.24 1.45 -10.01
CA PHE A 121 10.28 1.46 -8.90
C PHE A 121 9.87 2.86 -8.42
N LEU A 122 9.70 3.79 -9.36
CA LEU A 122 9.21 5.15 -9.05
C LEU A 122 7.70 5.19 -8.77
N ARG A 123 7.04 4.03 -8.77
CA ARG A 123 5.62 3.85 -8.47
C ARG A 123 5.45 2.70 -7.48
N GLY A 124 4.45 2.85 -6.60
CA GLY A 124 4.15 1.85 -5.59
C GLY A 124 5.24 1.69 -4.53
N ALA A 125 5.05 0.71 -3.67
CA ALA A 125 5.96 0.46 -2.55
C ALA A 125 7.20 -0.35 -2.97
N ILE A 126 8.31 -0.11 -2.27
CA ILE A 126 9.53 -0.93 -2.32
C ILE A 126 9.71 -1.73 -1.03
N ALA A 127 9.01 -1.34 0.04
CA ALA A 127 9.03 -2.06 1.31
C ALA A 127 7.70 -1.86 2.06
N LEU A 128 7.51 -2.65 3.10
CA LEU A 128 6.41 -2.53 4.05
C LEU A 128 6.95 -2.36 5.46
N ALA A 129 6.60 -1.26 6.12
CA ALA A 129 6.92 -1.04 7.53
C ALA A 129 6.13 -2.01 8.42
N VAL A 130 6.68 -2.38 9.57
CA VAL A 130 6.04 -3.35 10.47
C VAL A 130 4.74 -2.84 11.12
N ASN A 131 4.49 -1.53 11.08
CA ASN A 131 3.20 -0.93 11.46
C ASN A 131 2.15 -1.00 10.34
N GLY A 132 2.47 -1.65 9.21
CA GLY A 132 1.55 -1.85 8.08
C GLY A 132 1.44 -0.68 7.10
N VAL A 133 2.30 0.33 7.22
CA VAL A 133 2.37 1.46 6.30
C VAL A 133 3.37 1.14 5.18
N PRO A 134 3.00 1.30 3.89
CA PRO A 134 3.92 1.09 2.79
C PRO A 134 5.07 2.11 2.79
N ILE A 135 6.21 1.70 2.26
CA ILE A 135 7.36 2.57 2.06
C ILE A 135 7.64 2.62 0.56
N PHE A 136 7.57 3.81 -0.01
CA PHE A 136 7.85 4.05 -1.41
C PHE A 136 9.33 4.37 -1.62
N ASN A 137 9.75 4.48 -2.87
CA ASN A 137 11.07 4.91 -3.24
C ASN A 137 11.40 6.29 -2.60
N ALA A 138 12.64 6.49 -2.15
CA ALA A 138 13.11 7.79 -1.66
C ALA A 138 12.92 8.92 -2.69
N LEU A 139 12.94 8.56 -3.97
CA LEU A 139 12.61 9.45 -5.08
C LEU A 139 11.10 9.47 -5.33
N ASN A 140 10.56 10.64 -5.58
CA ASN A 140 9.18 10.78 -6.04
C ASN A 140 9.04 10.36 -7.52
N ASN A 141 7.85 10.39 -8.07
CA ASN A 141 7.57 9.99 -9.45
C ASN A 141 8.20 10.90 -10.54
N ARG A 142 8.84 12.00 -10.14
CA ARG A 142 9.63 12.89 -11.02
C ARG A 142 11.12 12.59 -10.95
N GLY A 143 11.54 11.69 -10.03
CA GLY A 143 12.95 11.38 -9.77
C GLY A 143 13.62 12.34 -8.79
N ASP A 144 12.86 13.23 -8.11
CA ASP A 144 13.40 14.11 -7.07
C ASP A 144 13.42 13.38 -5.73
N ASP A 145 14.41 13.69 -4.88
CA ASP A 145 14.45 13.24 -3.50
C ASP A 145 13.28 13.89 -2.72
N ALA A 146 12.32 13.08 -2.28
CA ALA A 146 11.08 13.54 -1.65
C ALA A 146 11.33 14.29 -0.32
N LEU A 147 12.38 13.89 0.43
CA LEU A 147 12.77 14.56 1.66
C LEU A 147 13.34 15.95 1.37
N LEU A 148 14.27 16.04 0.42
CA LEU A 148 14.91 17.32 0.05
C LEU A 148 13.92 18.25 -0.66
N ALA A 149 12.92 17.72 -1.35
CA ALA A 149 11.83 18.49 -1.97
C ALA A 149 10.84 19.06 -0.95
N GLY A 150 10.93 18.69 0.34
CA GLY A 150 10.03 19.17 1.40
C GLY A 150 8.60 18.64 1.29
N GLU A 151 8.44 17.46 0.70
CA GLU A 151 7.14 16.81 0.49
C GLU A 151 6.72 15.93 1.67
N LEU A 152 7.60 15.70 2.65
CA LEU A 152 7.38 14.75 3.75
C LEU A 152 7.07 15.45 5.06
N ASP A 153 6.31 14.77 5.89
CA ASP A 153 6.05 15.17 7.27
C ASP A 153 7.23 14.80 8.22
N ASP A 154 7.07 15.09 9.50
CA ASP A 154 8.08 14.82 10.53
C ASP A 154 8.41 13.32 10.70
N TRP A 155 7.59 12.44 10.15
CA TRP A 155 7.74 10.98 10.21
C TRP A 155 8.26 10.38 8.91
N GLY A 156 8.49 11.23 7.92
CA GLY A 156 9.06 10.83 6.63
C GLY A 156 8.04 10.28 5.64
N GLY A 157 6.79 10.66 5.78
CA GLY A 157 5.71 10.24 4.92
C GLY A 157 4.82 11.38 4.42
N HIS A 158 3.97 11.06 3.49
CA HIS A 158 2.89 11.90 2.99
C HIS A 158 1.77 11.05 2.36
N CYS A 159 0.72 11.69 1.87
CA CYS A 159 -0.32 11.03 1.11
C CYS A 159 -0.09 11.13 -0.39
N GLY A 160 -0.27 10.01 -1.09
CA GLY A 160 -0.27 9.93 -2.54
C GLY A 160 -1.61 10.31 -3.17
N ARG A 161 -1.70 10.06 -4.47
CA ARG A 161 -2.86 10.40 -5.31
C ARG A 161 -4.16 9.69 -4.87
N ALA A 162 -4.05 8.55 -4.21
CA ALA A 162 -5.18 7.78 -3.71
C ALA A 162 -5.54 8.10 -2.25
N ASP A 163 -5.04 9.21 -1.71
CA ASP A 163 -5.16 9.56 -0.29
C ASP A 163 -4.59 8.46 0.61
N ASP A 164 -3.58 7.77 0.12
CA ASP A 164 -2.85 6.69 0.75
C ASP A 164 -1.59 7.24 1.42
N TYR A 165 -1.54 7.17 2.75
CA TYR A 165 -0.34 7.57 3.48
C TYR A 165 0.78 6.53 3.28
N HIS A 166 1.99 6.99 2.98
CA HIS A 166 3.18 6.16 2.83
C HIS A 166 4.45 6.92 3.21
N TYR A 167 5.48 6.18 3.60
CA TYR A 167 6.81 6.72 3.86
C TYR A 167 7.63 6.78 2.57
N HIS A 168 8.61 7.69 2.53
CA HIS A 168 9.70 7.76 1.52
C HIS A 168 11.08 7.57 2.15
N ILE A 169 11.17 7.62 3.47
CA ILE A 169 12.39 7.35 4.22
C ILE A 169 12.12 6.26 5.27
N ALA A 170 13.19 5.72 5.86
CA ALA A 170 13.06 4.72 6.90
C ALA A 170 12.27 5.27 8.11
N PRO A 171 11.22 4.56 8.57
CA PRO A 171 10.50 4.93 9.79
C PRO A 171 11.32 4.54 11.04
N LEU A 172 12.46 5.23 11.26
CA LEU A 172 13.43 4.90 12.30
C LEU A 172 12.84 4.94 13.72
N HIS A 173 11.76 5.69 13.93
CA HIS A 173 11.03 5.72 15.20
C HIS A 173 10.49 4.35 15.60
N LEU A 174 10.21 3.46 14.67
CA LEU A 174 9.72 2.10 14.93
C LEU A 174 10.77 1.27 15.68
N GLN A 175 12.08 1.60 15.55
CA GLN A 175 13.13 0.88 16.25
C GLN A 175 12.96 0.94 17.79
N SER A 176 12.45 2.05 18.32
CA SER A 176 12.17 2.17 19.76
C SER A 176 10.98 1.32 20.21
N ILE A 177 10.08 0.96 19.28
CA ILE A 177 8.86 0.19 19.54
C ILE A 177 9.13 -1.31 19.43
N VAL A 178 9.80 -1.75 18.35
CA VAL A 178 10.08 -3.17 18.12
C VAL A 178 11.35 -3.67 18.86
N GLY A 179 12.24 -2.77 19.26
CA GLY A 179 13.54 -3.11 19.83
C GLY A 179 14.61 -3.33 18.76
N LYS A 180 15.88 -3.35 19.17
CA LYS A 180 17.04 -3.40 18.25
C LYS A 180 17.18 -4.73 17.50
N LYS A 181 16.57 -5.80 18.00
CA LYS A 181 16.70 -7.15 17.42
C LYS A 181 15.70 -7.47 16.32
N ASP A 182 14.64 -6.68 16.24
CA ASP A 182 13.57 -6.90 15.27
C ASP A 182 13.66 -5.86 14.14
N PRO A 183 13.33 -6.25 12.90
CA PRO A 183 13.30 -5.32 11.79
C PRO A 183 12.18 -4.28 11.95
N ILE A 184 12.40 -3.09 11.39
CA ILE A 184 11.42 -2.00 11.30
C ILE A 184 10.56 -2.10 10.05
N ALA A 185 11.01 -2.87 9.04
CA ALA A 185 10.33 -3.07 7.77
C ALA A 185 10.83 -4.35 7.09
N TYR A 186 10.16 -4.72 6.01
CA TYR A 186 10.62 -5.73 5.05
C TYR A 186 10.57 -5.16 3.64
N ALA A 187 11.66 -5.30 2.89
CA ALA A 187 11.67 -5.00 1.47
C ALA A 187 10.79 -6.02 0.72
N LEU A 188 10.22 -5.63 -0.42
CA LEU A 188 9.32 -6.51 -1.17
C LEU A 188 10.05 -7.66 -1.90
N ASP A 189 11.38 -7.73 -1.83
CA ASP A 189 12.16 -8.91 -2.18
C ASP A 189 12.27 -9.94 -1.04
N GLY A 190 11.72 -9.63 0.14
CA GLY A 190 11.64 -10.50 1.31
C GLY A 190 12.74 -10.32 2.35
N PHE A 191 13.78 -9.51 2.08
CA PHE A 191 14.82 -9.23 3.06
C PHE A 191 14.35 -8.24 4.13
N PRO A 192 14.71 -8.49 5.42
CA PRO A 192 14.37 -7.56 6.50
C PRO A 192 15.16 -6.26 6.41
N ILE A 193 14.57 -5.19 6.93
CA ILE A 193 15.18 -3.88 7.06
C ILE A 193 15.26 -3.53 8.54
N TYR A 194 16.46 -3.35 9.07
CA TYR A 194 16.71 -2.91 10.44
C TYR A 194 16.90 -1.39 10.50
N GLY A 195 16.97 -0.82 11.69
CA GLY A 195 17.28 0.60 11.87
C GLY A 195 18.77 0.90 11.79
N GLU A 196 19.22 1.94 12.53
CA GLU A 196 20.59 2.47 12.47
C GLU A 196 21.61 1.61 13.25
N THR A 197 21.22 0.48 13.82
CA THR A 197 22.11 -0.41 14.56
C THR A 197 21.96 -1.84 14.12
N GLU A 198 23.05 -2.59 14.21
CA GLU A 198 23.06 -4.03 14.09
C GLU A 198 22.23 -4.71 15.20
N ILE A 199 21.86 -5.98 14.99
CA ILE A 199 21.14 -6.79 15.98
C ILE A 199 21.88 -6.89 17.33
N ASP A 200 23.22 -6.82 17.30
CA ASP A 200 24.07 -6.81 18.51
C ASP A 200 24.21 -5.41 19.15
N GLY A 201 23.57 -4.39 18.57
CA GLY A 201 23.54 -3.01 19.04
C GLY A 201 24.72 -2.14 18.61
N LYS A 202 25.65 -2.66 17.80
CA LYS A 202 26.72 -1.87 17.22
C LYS A 202 26.20 -0.93 16.13
N ALA A 203 27.01 0.08 15.84
CA ALA A 203 26.75 0.95 14.70
C ALA A 203 26.87 0.17 13.38
N VAL A 204 25.98 0.45 12.46
CA VAL A 204 25.99 -0.14 11.11
C VAL A 204 27.20 0.37 10.34
N THR A 205 27.89 -0.53 9.64
CA THR A 205 29.03 -0.20 8.78
C THR A 205 29.03 -1.10 7.54
N GLY A 206 29.71 -0.65 6.47
CA GLY A 206 29.94 -1.49 5.29
C GLY A 206 28.70 -1.78 4.45
N LEU A 207 27.71 -0.87 4.45
CA LEU A 207 26.56 -0.97 3.57
C LEU A 207 26.98 -0.84 2.10
N ASP A 208 26.34 -1.64 1.25
CA ASP A 208 26.47 -1.51 -0.21
C ASP A 208 25.58 -0.35 -0.74
N SER A 209 25.58 -0.16 -2.06
CA SER A 209 24.79 0.91 -2.70
C SER A 209 23.27 0.75 -2.55
N LEU A 210 22.82 -0.41 -2.11
CA LEU A 210 21.40 -0.69 -1.85
C LEU A 210 21.02 -0.51 -0.37
N ASN A 211 21.93 0.02 0.44
CA ASN A 211 21.77 0.21 1.89
C ASN A 211 21.64 -1.11 2.67
N GLY A 212 22.34 -2.14 2.21
CA GLY A 212 22.34 -3.46 2.84
C GLY A 212 23.70 -4.11 2.87
N HIS A 213 23.83 -5.21 3.58
CA HIS A 213 25.03 -6.02 3.64
C HIS A 213 24.72 -7.45 4.10
N PHE A 214 25.74 -8.31 4.08
CA PHE A 214 25.67 -9.67 4.63
C PHE A 214 26.15 -9.67 6.09
N ASP A 215 25.41 -10.37 6.95
CA ASP A 215 25.86 -10.68 8.30
C ASP A 215 26.99 -11.74 8.28
N SER A 216 27.54 -12.04 9.47
CA SER A 216 28.59 -13.07 9.63
C SER A 216 28.14 -14.48 9.22
N LYS A 217 26.82 -14.73 9.14
CA LYS A 217 26.22 -15.99 8.70
C LYS A 217 25.82 -15.98 7.22
N LYS A 218 26.20 -14.92 6.49
CA LYS A 218 25.90 -14.69 5.07
C LYS A 218 24.39 -14.51 4.79
N ASN A 219 23.62 -14.03 5.75
CA ASN A 219 22.26 -13.56 5.51
C ASN A 219 22.30 -12.09 5.11
N TYR A 220 21.67 -11.75 4.00
CA TYR A 220 21.56 -10.36 3.57
C TYR A 220 20.42 -9.65 4.30
N HIS A 221 20.63 -8.38 4.64
CA HIS A 221 19.60 -7.50 5.19
C HIS A 221 19.91 -6.04 4.84
N TYR A 222 18.90 -5.20 4.94
CA TYR A 222 19.00 -3.77 4.73
C TYR A 222 18.98 -3.01 6.05
N HIS A 223 19.37 -1.73 5.98
CA HIS A 223 19.27 -0.80 7.09
C HIS A 223 18.57 0.50 6.68
N GLY A 224 17.76 1.05 7.58
CA GLY A 224 17.31 2.42 7.52
C GLY A 224 18.42 3.37 7.98
N THR A 225 18.64 4.46 7.26
CA THR A 225 19.65 5.47 7.54
C THR A 225 19.09 6.88 7.46
N LYS A 226 19.81 7.86 7.99
CA LYS A 226 19.46 9.29 7.88
C LYS A 226 19.96 9.93 6.58
N THR A 227 20.76 9.21 5.81
CA THR A 227 21.32 9.68 4.54
C THR A 227 20.73 8.88 3.39
N TYR A 228 20.64 9.50 2.20
CA TYR A 228 20.18 8.83 0.99
C TYR A 228 20.94 7.50 0.78
N PRO A 229 20.25 6.42 0.41
CA PRO A 229 18.83 6.31 0.00
C PRO A 229 17.84 6.14 1.15
N TYR A 230 18.17 6.41 2.40
CA TYR A 230 17.39 6.37 3.64
C TYR A 230 16.82 5.00 4.00
N ILE A 231 16.37 4.24 3.03
CA ILE A 231 15.77 2.90 3.11
C ILE A 231 16.51 1.98 2.11
N ASN A 232 16.00 0.81 1.77
CA ASN A 232 16.59 -0.01 0.72
C ASN A 232 16.69 0.78 -0.60
N GLY A 233 17.91 1.00 -1.08
CA GLY A 233 18.18 1.75 -2.31
C GLY A 233 17.90 0.96 -3.60
N GLY A 234 17.10 -0.09 -3.48
CA GLY A 234 16.74 -1.04 -4.53
C GLY A 234 16.57 -2.44 -3.97
N PHE A 235 16.69 -3.45 -4.82
CA PHE A 235 16.49 -4.83 -4.46
C PHE A 235 17.73 -5.68 -4.71
N LYS A 236 18.26 -6.29 -3.65
CA LYS A 236 19.30 -7.33 -3.69
C LYS A 236 18.72 -8.66 -4.13
N GLY A 237 17.48 -8.90 -3.76
CA GLY A 237 16.73 -10.08 -4.10
C GLY A 237 16.04 -9.98 -5.46
N VAL A 238 15.55 -11.13 -5.92
CA VAL A 238 14.76 -11.24 -7.14
C VAL A 238 13.40 -10.60 -6.92
N VAL A 239 13.07 -9.61 -7.74
CA VAL A 239 11.74 -9.00 -7.85
C VAL A 239 11.33 -8.95 -9.32
N LYS A 240 10.04 -8.79 -9.55
CA LYS A 240 9.48 -8.49 -10.87
C LYS A 240 8.96 -7.06 -10.86
N GLU A 241 9.33 -6.28 -11.87
CA GLU A 241 8.81 -4.94 -12.07
C GLU A 241 7.76 -4.94 -13.18
N ILE A 242 6.59 -4.34 -12.90
CA ILE A 242 5.54 -4.08 -13.89
C ILE A 242 5.13 -2.62 -13.78
N GLU A 243 5.17 -1.89 -14.86
CA GLU A 243 4.77 -0.47 -14.94
C GLU A 243 5.42 0.42 -13.86
N GLY A 244 6.69 0.15 -13.54
CA GLY A 244 7.48 0.92 -12.58
C GLY A 244 7.19 0.59 -11.12
N GLN A 245 6.58 -0.55 -10.82
CA GLN A 245 6.32 -1.03 -9.45
C GLN A 245 6.61 -2.52 -9.30
N VAL A 246 6.85 -2.96 -8.06
CA VAL A 246 7.04 -4.38 -7.74
C VAL A 246 5.73 -5.15 -7.94
N ASP A 247 5.79 -6.35 -8.52
CA ASP A 247 4.66 -7.26 -8.69
C ASP A 247 5.00 -8.65 -8.11
N PRO A 248 4.16 -9.21 -7.20
CA PRO A 248 2.90 -8.68 -6.69
C PRO A 248 3.07 -7.71 -5.51
N GLN A 249 2.18 -6.71 -5.43
CA GLN A 249 2.00 -5.87 -4.24
C GLN A 249 0.55 -5.42 -4.08
N ALA A 250 0.19 -4.91 -2.90
CA ALA A 250 -1.09 -4.26 -2.68
C ALA A 250 -1.20 -2.97 -3.50
N LEU A 251 -2.39 -2.68 -3.99
CA LEU A 251 -2.67 -1.52 -4.85
C LEU A 251 -3.68 -0.59 -4.19
N THR A 252 -3.56 0.70 -4.51
CA THR A 252 -4.54 1.73 -4.15
C THR A 252 -5.22 2.29 -5.39
N LYS A 253 -6.44 2.79 -5.21
CA LYS A 253 -7.19 3.45 -6.28
C LYS A 253 -7.68 4.79 -5.79
N ALA A 254 -7.41 5.84 -6.58
CA ALA A 254 -7.98 7.14 -6.32
C ALA A 254 -9.52 7.08 -6.41
N PHE A 255 -10.19 7.60 -5.40
CA PHE A 255 -11.67 7.60 -5.31
C PHE A 255 -12.28 8.98 -5.62
N ARG A 256 -11.44 10.02 -5.72
CA ARG A 256 -11.85 11.41 -6.01
C ARG A 256 -10.93 12.07 -7.04
N PRO A 257 -11.32 13.19 -7.64
CA PRO A 257 -10.44 14.00 -8.48
C PRO A 257 -9.17 14.43 -7.75
N ALA A 258 -8.10 14.69 -8.48
CA ALA A 258 -6.89 15.30 -7.90
C ALA A 258 -7.21 16.68 -7.35
N GLY A 259 -6.71 16.99 -6.16
CA GLY A 259 -6.71 18.34 -5.64
C GLY A 259 -5.68 19.22 -6.37
N GLU A 260 -5.98 20.52 -6.49
CA GLU A 260 -4.99 21.47 -6.99
C GLU A 260 -3.94 21.76 -5.92
N PRO A 261 -2.67 22.02 -6.30
CA PRO A 261 -1.63 22.41 -5.36
C PRO A 261 -2.01 23.69 -4.62
N LEU A 262 -2.09 23.63 -3.30
CA LEU A 262 -2.42 24.77 -2.46
C LEU A 262 -1.13 25.47 -2.02
N ARG A 263 -0.60 26.31 -2.89
CA ARG A 263 0.69 27.00 -2.70
C ARG A 263 0.66 27.89 -1.46
N GLY A 264 1.68 27.77 -0.62
CA GLY A 264 1.81 28.55 0.62
C GLY A 264 1.02 27.96 1.80
N ALA A 265 0.24 26.91 1.61
CA ALA A 265 -0.38 26.20 2.72
C ALA A 265 0.69 25.39 3.47
N ILE A 266 0.57 25.38 4.80
CA ILE A 266 1.39 24.56 5.69
C ILE A 266 0.43 23.77 6.58
N ILE A 267 0.51 22.43 6.55
CA ILE A 267 -0.28 21.61 7.45
C ILE A 267 0.31 21.73 8.86
N THR A 268 -0.49 22.19 9.79
CA THR A 268 -0.08 22.47 11.18
C THR A 268 -0.53 21.40 12.16
N ASN A 269 -1.60 20.68 11.85
CA ASN A 269 -2.08 19.60 12.71
C ASN A 269 -2.94 18.60 11.92
N LEU A 270 -2.96 17.35 12.41
CA LEU A 270 -3.95 16.34 12.07
C LEU A 270 -4.33 15.61 13.35
N THR A 271 -5.60 15.65 13.71
CA THR A 271 -6.12 14.97 14.89
C THR A 271 -7.15 13.92 14.47
N ARG A 272 -7.00 12.70 15.01
CA ARG A 272 -8.05 11.69 14.92
C ARG A 272 -9.11 12.01 15.97
N THR A 273 -10.35 12.29 15.54
CA THR A 273 -11.48 12.66 16.41
C THR A 273 -12.45 11.51 16.65
N GLY A 274 -12.31 10.44 15.89
CA GLY A 274 -13.08 9.19 16.01
C GLY A 274 -12.34 8.02 15.35
N SER A 275 -12.97 6.88 15.22
CA SER A 275 -12.36 5.69 14.62
C SER A 275 -11.95 5.92 13.16
N ASN A 276 -12.78 6.66 12.43
CA ASN A 276 -12.58 7.00 11.02
C ASN A 276 -12.63 8.51 10.76
N ASP A 277 -12.69 9.32 11.82
CA ASP A 277 -12.91 10.75 11.74
C ASP A 277 -11.63 11.51 12.06
N PHE A 278 -11.37 12.55 11.28
CA PHE A 278 -10.14 13.34 11.35
C PHE A 278 -10.44 14.83 11.20
N ASP A 279 -9.59 15.66 11.79
CA ASP A 279 -9.53 17.11 11.59
C ASP A 279 -8.11 17.50 11.20
N LEU A 280 -7.89 17.82 9.92
CA LEU A 280 -6.65 18.35 9.39
C LEU A 280 -6.72 19.88 9.40
N ILE A 281 -5.72 20.52 9.99
CA ILE A 281 -5.62 21.98 10.07
C ILE A 281 -4.42 22.41 9.23
N TYR A 282 -4.64 23.40 8.37
CA TYR A 282 -3.55 24.06 7.65
C TYR A 282 -3.64 25.58 7.76
N SER A 283 -2.48 26.22 7.75
CA SER A 283 -2.35 27.68 7.70
C SER A 283 -2.12 28.12 6.25
N LEU A 284 -2.84 29.13 5.81
CA LEU A 284 -2.65 29.81 4.51
C LEU A 284 -2.85 31.29 4.69
N ASN A 285 -1.86 32.10 4.27
CA ASN A 285 -1.87 33.55 4.42
C ASN A 285 -2.16 34.04 5.85
N GLY A 286 -1.63 33.31 6.84
CA GLY A 286 -1.80 33.66 8.26
C GLY A 286 -3.13 33.25 8.89
N SER A 287 -4.02 32.61 8.15
CA SER A 287 -5.32 32.14 8.64
C SER A 287 -5.36 30.61 8.68
N ASN A 288 -6.11 30.04 9.65
CA ASN A 288 -6.29 28.60 9.78
C ASN A 288 -7.55 28.13 9.05
N TYR A 289 -7.42 27.02 8.37
CA TYR A 289 -8.47 26.30 7.66
C TYR A 289 -8.56 24.88 8.23
N HIS A 290 -9.74 24.29 8.14
CA HIS A 290 -9.95 22.90 8.56
C HIS A 290 -10.43 22.05 7.39
N VAL A 291 -9.94 20.80 7.35
CA VAL A 291 -10.50 19.73 6.55
C VAL A 291 -10.93 18.64 7.51
N LYS A 292 -12.22 18.63 7.86
CA LYS A 292 -12.83 17.56 8.67
C LYS A 292 -13.35 16.49 7.76
N TYR A 293 -13.02 15.23 8.06
CA TYR A 293 -13.48 14.15 7.21
C TYR A 293 -13.69 12.84 7.99
N SER A 294 -14.64 12.05 7.48
CA SER A 294 -14.84 10.66 7.88
C SER A 294 -14.47 9.76 6.71
N ALA A 295 -13.58 8.79 6.94
CA ALA A 295 -13.06 7.91 5.91
C ALA A 295 -13.23 6.44 6.29
N THR A 296 -14.15 5.76 5.63
CA THR A 296 -14.35 4.31 5.73
C THR A 296 -13.82 3.59 4.49
N LEU A 297 -13.88 2.28 4.45
CA LEU A 297 -13.54 1.50 3.25
C LEU A 297 -14.55 1.68 2.11
N SER A 298 -15.75 2.14 2.38
CA SER A 298 -16.83 2.30 1.39
C SER A 298 -17.12 3.75 1.01
N ASN A 299 -16.86 4.70 1.89
CA ASN A 299 -17.22 6.10 1.68
C ASN A 299 -16.23 7.06 2.35
N VAL A 300 -16.06 8.26 1.76
CA VAL A 300 -15.31 9.37 2.36
C VAL A 300 -16.15 10.64 2.24
N ASP A 301 -16.45 11.26 3.40
CA ASP A 301 -17.18 12.53 3.51
C ASP A 301 -16.23 13.60 4.01
N ILE A 302 -16.14 14.73 3.30
CA ILE A 302 -15.15 15.79 3.56
C ILE A 302 -15.88 17.11 3.74
N GLN A 303 -15.49 17.88 4.76
CA GLN A 303 -15.90 19.25 5.02
C GLN A 303 -14.67 20.17 4.98
N PHE A 304 -14.64 21.09 4.05
CA PHE A 304 -13.66 22.17 3.99
C PHE A 304 -14.24 23.39 4.69
N ILE A 305 -13.57 23.88 5.74
CA ILE A 305 -14.05 24.96 6.58
C ILE A 305 -13.04 26.11 6.49
N ASP A 306 -13.49 27.25 6.05
CA ASP A 306 -12.66 28.45 5.93
C ASP A 306 -12.54 29.22 7.28
N PRO A 307 -11.67 30.26 7.39
CA PRO A 307 -11.47 31.00 8.64
C PRO A 307 -12.69 31.77 9.15
N VAL A 308 -13.70 32.02 8.31
CA VAL A 308 -14.96 32.70 8.73
C VAL A 308 -16.07 31.69 9.02
N GLY A 309 -15.79 30.39 8.91
CA GLY A 309 -16.72 29.30 9.25
C GLY A 309 -17.62 28.86 8.09
N ALA A 310 -17.39 29.32 6.85
CA ALA A 310 -18.11 28.81 5.69
C ALA A 310 -17.69 27.37 5.39
N ILE A 311 -18.65 26.51 5.07
CA ILE A 311 -18.45 25.06 4.89
C ILE A 311 -18.78 24.67 3.45
N ARG A 312 -17.84 23.96 2.80
CA ARG A 312 -18.05 23.24 1.54
C ARG A 312 -17.93 21.75 1.81
N THR A 313 -18.87 20.95 1.35
CA THR A 313 -18.90 19.49 1.57
C THR A 313 -18.71 18.73 0.27
N GLU A 314 -18.03 17.59 0.36
CA GLU A 314 -17.86 16.62 -0.71
C GLU A 314 -18.06 15.20 -0.15
N SER A 315 -18.65 14.31 -0.95
CA SER A 315 -18.84 12.90 -0.58
C SER A 315 -18.46 12.00 -1.75
N TYR A 316 -17.72 10.93 -1.45
CA TYR A 316 -17.18 10.03 -2.46
C TYR A 316 -17.36 8.58 -2.05
N ALA A 317 -17.98 7.78 -2.92
CA ALA A 317 -18.00 6.32 -2.77
C ALA A 317 -16.66 5.72 -3.21
N ARG A 318 -16.14 4.77 -2.44
CA ARG A 318 -14.94 3.97 -2.79
C ARG A 318 -15.41 2.67 -3.44
N ARG A 319 -14.83 2.34 -4.62
CA ARG A 319 -15.17 1.15 -5.42
C ARG A 319 -14.02 0.16 -5.47
#